data_72839b2f32e918532e0771a3f9c9179c
#
_entry.id   72839b2f32e918532e0771a3f9c9179c
#
_cell.length_a   1.000
_cell.length_b   1.000
_cell.length_c   1.000
_cell.angle_alpha   90.00
_cell.angle_beta   90.00
_cell.angle_gamma   90.00
#
_symmetry.space_group_name_H-M   'P 1'
#
loop_
_entity.id
_entity.type
_entity.pdbx_description
1 polymer ?
#
loop_
_entity_poly.entity_id
_entity_poly.type
_entity_poly.pdbx_seq_one_letter_code
_entity_poly.pdbx_strand_id
1 'polypeptide(L)'
;MASFPWRRRARVVCGVVPSIPQPLDPDDDGSAAPAVAAALAAYHSGAGDAAEVLNALSGARLLVPVVALLTESEVGAHGLRQEKESEMALPKLVGQDGRQAVLAFTGTGSLSAWRPDARPIQATTLQVCQAAVHEGAAAVVVDVAGPVQFVIEGAVLEALAAVESGTVTELGGVTVARVEPAPRRRRWFGRR
;
A
#
# COMPACT_ATOMS: atom_id res chain seq x y z
N MET A 1 19.67 5.03 -17.49
CA MET A 1 19.03 5.70 -16.35
C MET A 1 17.63 6.11 -16.76
N ALA A 2 16.64 5.34 -16.38
CA ALA A 2 15.23 5.67 -16.66
C ALA A 2 14.84 6.87 -15.80
N SER A 3 14.40 7.95 -16.43
CA SER A 3 13.90 9.14 -15.75
C SER A 3 12.52 8.82 -15.17
N PHE A 4 12.44 8.63 -13.86
CA PHE A 4 11.17 8.37 -13.16
C PHE A 4 10.34 9.66 -13.08
N PRO A 5 9.13 9.70 -13.66
CA PRO A 5 8.29 10.90 -13.73
C PRO A 5 7.76 11.38 -12.37
N TRP A 6 7.84 10.54 -11.33
CA TRP A 6 7.26 10.80 -10.01
C TRP A 6 8.16 11.58 -9.03
N ARG A 7 9.41 11.89 -9.38
CA ARG A 7 10.42 12.49 -8.48
C ARG A 7 10.26 13.98 -8.16
N ARG A 8 9.41 14.75 -8.86
CA ARG A 8 9.30 16.20 -8.62
C ARG A 8 7.86 16.69 -8.60
N ARG A 9 7.46 17.26 -7.46
CA ARG A 9 6.17 17.93 -7.16
C ARG A 9 4.96 16.97 -7.18
N ALA A 10 4.92 16.07 -6.19
CA ALA A 10 3.70 15.35 -5.86
C ALA A 10 2.66 16.31 -5.25
N ARG A 11 1.47 16.37 -5.84
CA ARG A 11 0.30 16.97 -5.23
C ARG A 11 -0.47 15.85 -4.53
N VAL A 12 -0.82 16.03 -3.27
CA VAL A 12 -1.61 15.05 -2.50
C VAL A 12 -3.10 15.34 -2.74
N VAL A 13 -3.83 14.36 -3.25
CA VAL A 13 -5.30 14.39 -3.40
C VAL A 13 -5.84 13.26 -2.53
N CYS A 14 -6.89 13.53 -1.75
CA CYS A 14 -7.40 12.60 -0.73
C CYS A 14 -8.71 11.93 -1.15
N GLY A 15 -8.81 10.62 -0.92
CA GLY A 15 -10.06 9.85 -0.97
C GLY A 15 -10.46 9.40 0.45
N VAL A 16 -11.76 9.30 0.74
CA VAL A 16 -12.29 8.95 2.07
C VAL A 16 -12.22 7.46 2.30
N VAL A 17 -11.71 7.04 3.48
CA VAL A 17 -11.69 5.63 3.92
C VAL A 17 -12.74 5.43 5.03
N PRO A 18 -13.79 4.63 4.82
CA PRO A 18 -14.93 4.55 5.73
C PRO A 18 -14.69 3.72 7.01
N SER A 19 -13.55 3.03 7.15
CA SER A 19 -13.26 2.16 8.31
C SER A 19 -11.76 2.04 8.54
N ILE A 20 -11.35 1.94 9.82
CA ILE A 20 -9.96 1.61 10.19
C ILE A 20 -9.79 0.08 10.04
N PRO A 21 -8.98 -0.41 9.09
CA PRO A 21 -8.71 -1.83 8.96
C PRO A 21 -8.00 -2.37 10.20
N GLN A 22 -8.34 -3.59 10.61
CA GLN A 22 -7.57 -4.32 11.61
C GLN A 22 -6.17 -4.62 11.04
N PRO A 23 -5.09 -4.55 11.85
CA PRO A 23 -3.76 -4.92 11.39
C PRO A 23 -3.73 -6.38 10.93
N LEU A 24 -3.02 -6.65 9.82
CA LEU A 24 -2.82 -8.01 9.30
C LEU A 24 -1.96 -8.85 10.24
N ASP A 25 -0.95 -8.22 10.84
CA ASP A 25 -0.05 -8.79 11.83
C ASP A 25 0.08 -7.81 13.00
N PRO A 26 -0.47 -8.16 14.20
CA PRO A 26 -0.37 -7.31 15.38
C PRO A 26 1.05 -7.20 15.95
N ASP A 27 1.92 -8.20 15.66
CA ASP A 27 3.29 -8.29 16.18
C ASP A 27 4.33 -7.70 15.18
N ASP A 28 3.87 -7.08 14.08
CA ASP A 28 4.72 -6.44 13.09
C ASP A 28 5.50 -5.25 13.67
N ASP A 29 6.81 -5.32 13.66
CA ASP A 29 7.72 -4.25 14.14
C ASP A 29 7.80 -3.05 13.18
N GLY A 30 7.15 -3.11 12.04
CA GLY A 30 7.14 -2.07 11.02
C GLY A 30 8.37 -2.07 10.12
N SER A 31 9.30 -3.01 10.25
CA SER A 31 10.46 -3.12 9.36
C SER A 31 10.08 -3.69 7.99
N ALA A 32 10.89 -3.39 6.96
CA ALA A 32 10.73 -4.01 5.65
C ALA A 32 11.06 -5.51 5.74
N ALA A 33 10.25 -6.37 5.10
CA ALA A 33 10.54 -7.79 5.02
C ALA A 33 11.92 -8.00 4.36
N PRO A 34 12.82 -8.82 4.95
CA PRO A 34 14.18 -8.98 4.44
C PRO A 34 14.24 -9.43 2.97
N ALA A 35 13.33 -10.31 2.55
CA ALA A 35 13.23 -10.77 1.16
C ALA A 35 12.90 -9.62 0.20
N VAL A 36 11.99 -8.71 0.59
CA VAL A 36 11.64 -7.53 -0.22
C VAL A 36 12.83 -6.56 -0.31
N ALA A 37 13.49 -6.30 0.81
CA ALA A 37 14.66 -5.42 0.83
C ALA A 37 15.80 -5.97 -0.07
N ALA A 38 16.05 -7.27 -0.03
CA ALA A 38 17.04 -7.93 -0.88
C ALA A 38 16.65 -7.86 -2.37
N ALA A 39 15.40 -8.15 -2.72
CA ALA A 39 14.91 -8.09 -4.10
C ALA A 39 14.99 -6.66 -4.67
N LEU A 40 14.60 -5.64 -3.89
CA LEU A 40 14.71 -4.24 -4.29
C LEU A 40 16.19 -3.83 -4.49
N ALA A 41 17.09 -4.26 -3.62
CA ALA A 41 18.52 -3.98 -3.76
C ALA A 41 19.10 -4.65 -5.01
N ALA A 42 18.76 -5.91 -5.29
CA ALA A 42 19.17 -6.62 -6.50
C ALA A 42 18.62 -5.92 -7.77
N TYR A 43 17.36 -5.54 -7.77
CA TYR A 43 16.74 -4.78 -8.86
C TYR A 43 17.45 -3.44 -9.11
N HIS A 44 17.78 -2.72 -8.06
CA HIS A 44 18.47 -1.42 -8.16
C HIS A 44 19.88 -1.55 -8.75
N SER A 45 20.61 -2.62 -8.38
CA SER A 45 21.96 -2.90 -8.89
C SER A 45 21.99 -3.53 -10.28
N GLY A 46 20.82 -3.93 -10.82
CA GLY A 46 20.72 -4.67 -12.08
C GLY A 46 21.08 -6.16 -11.96
N ALA A 47 21.20 -6.68 -10.74
CA ALA A 47 21.44 -8.09 -10.46
C ALA A 47 20.15 -8.93 -10.37
N GLY A 48 18.99 -8.27 -10.29
CA GLY A 48 17.66 -8.87 -10.26
C GLY A 48 16.69 -8.13 -11.18
N ASP A 49 15.50 -8.68 -11.37
CA ASP A 49 14.48 -8.14 -12.25
C ASP A 49 13.20 -7.73 -11.50
N ALA A 50 12.25 -7.14 -12.24
CA ALA A 50 10.98 -6.69 -11.68
C ALA A 50 10.10 -7.86 -11.21
N ALA A 51 10.21 -9.05 -11.83
CA ALA A 51 9.44 -10.22 -11.45
C ALA A 51 9.87 -10.75 -10.08
N GLU A 52 11.17 -10.71 -9.76
CA GLU A 52 11.70 -11.07 -8.44
C GLU A 52 11.18 -10.12 -7.36
N VAL A 53 11.12 -8.81 -7.64
CA VAL A 53 10.53 -7.84 -6.70
C VAL A 53 9.05 -8.12 -6.49
N LEU A 54 8.27 -8.33 -7.56
CA LEU A 54 6.84 -8.64 -7.46
C LEU A 54 6.59 -9.93 -6.68
N ASN A 55 7.42 -10.96 -6.91
CA ASN A 55 7.34 -12.21 -6.17
C ASN A 55 7.61 -12.02 -4.67
N ALA A 56 8.64 -11.25 -4.31
CA ALA A 56 8.92 -10.92 -2.91
C ALA A 56 7.80 -10.10 -2.27
N LEU A 57 7.22 -9.14 -2.99
CA LEU A 57 6.10 -8.31 -2.54
C LEU A 57 4.82 -9.13 -2.34
N SER A 58 4.60 -10.20 -3.12
CA SER A 58 3.38 -11.02 -3.03
C SER A 58 3.22 -11.70 -1.66
N GLY A 59 4.33 -12.06 -1.01
CA GLY A 59 4.36 -12.68 0.32
C GLY A 59 4.52 -11.71 1.48
N ALA A 60 4.63 -10.41 1.20
CA ALA A 60 4.89 -9.39 2.20
C ALA A 60 3.70 -8.46 2.41
N ARG A 61 3.62 -7.85 3.60
CA ARG A 61 2.71 -6.72 3.82
C ARG A 61 3.35 -5.43 3.32
N LEU A 62 2.50 -4.51 2.90
CA LEU A 62 2.86 -3.13 2.62
C LEU A 62 2.20 -2.21 3.66
N LEU A 63 2.82 -1.06 3.90
CA LEU A 63 2.28 0.01 4.71
C LEU A 63 1.69 1.07 3.77
N VAL A 64 0.39 1.29 3.90
CA VAL A 64 -0.33 2.33 3.15
C VAL A 64 -0.50 3.53 4.06
N PRO A 65 -0.06 4.74 3.67
CA PRO A 65 -0.18 5.90 4.51
C PRO A 65 -1.63 6.38 4.58
N VAL A 66 -2.06 6.78 5.77
CA VAL A 66 -3.32 7.48 5.99
C VAL A 66 -3.03 8.80 6.66
N VAL A 67 -3.66 9.85 6.18
CA VAL A 67 -3.58 11.19 6.76
C VAL A 67 -4.96 11.63 7.25
N ALA A 68 -5.02 12.24 8.42
CA ALA A 68 -6.24 12.84 8.92
C ALA A 68 -6.48 14.17 8.18
N LEU A 69 -7.61 14.29 7.51
CA LEU A 69 -8.09 15.57 7.01
C LEU A 69 -8.85 16.26 8.14
N LEU A 70 -8.35 17.41 8.55
CA LEU A 70 -9.11 18.32 9.38
C LEU A 70 -10.10 19.04 8.46
N THR A 71 -11.34 18.60 8.43
CA THR A 71 -12.41 19.37 7.80
C THR A 71 -12.61 20.63 8.63
N GLU A 72 -12.51 21.81 8.01
CA GLU A 72 -12.70 23.09 8.70
C GLU A 72 -14.05 23.09 9.42
N SER A 73 -14.04 23.40 10.71
CA SER A 73 -15.26 23.53 11.51
C SER A 73 -16.01 24.79 11.07
N GLU A 74 -17.16 24.63 10.45
CA GLU A 74 -18.14 25.71 10.41
C GLU A 74 -18.60 25.97 11.84
N VAL A 75 -18.41 27.21 12.28
CA VAL A 75 -18.96 27.71 13.55
C VAL A 75 -20.46 27.82 13.33
N GLY A 76 -21.23 26.84 13.79
CA GLY A 76 -22.69 26.89 13.77
C GLY A 76 -23.17 28.11 14.57
N ALA A 77 -24.26 28.71 14.15
CA ALA A 77 -24.87 29.96 14.64
C ALA A 77 -25.21 29.99 16.16
N HIS A 78 -24.93 28.95 16.91
CA HIS A 78 -25.18 28.83 18.35
C HIS A 78 -23.96 28.49 19.20
N GLY A 79 -22.71 28.65 18.70
CA GLY A 79 -21.51 28.56 19.53
C GLY A 79 -21.18 27.17 20.09
N LEU A 80 -21.91 26.14 19.74
CA LEU A 80 -21.60 24.75 20.08
C LEU A 80 -20.65 24.17 19.03
N ARG A 81 -19.46 23.77 19.47
CA ARG A 81 -18.52 22.98 18.68
C ARG A 81 -19.16 21.63 18.36
N GLN A 82 -19.65 21.46 17.15
CA GLN A 82 -19.95 20.14 16.62
C GLN A 82 -18.64 19.37 16.49
N GLU A 83 -18.64 18.13 16.99
CA GLU A 83 -17.49 17.25 16.96
C GLU A 83 -16.97 17.11 15.52
N LYS A 84 -15.66 17.37 15.35
CA LYS A 84 -14.96 17.21 14.09
C LYS A 84 -15.00 15.73 13.70
N GLU A 85 -15.73 15.37 12.67
CA GLU A 85 -15.50 14.12 11.96
C GLU A 85 -14.12 14.22 11.31
N SER A 86 -13.16 13.48 11.85
CA SER A 86 -11.84 13.32 11.23
C SER A 86 -11.99 12.32 10.11
N GLU A 87 -12.09 12.77 8.88
CA GLU A 87 -12.03 11.90 7.73
C GLU A 87 -10.60 11.43 7.50
N MET A 88 -10.42 10.11 7.43
CA MET A 88 -9.15 9.51 7.06
C MET A 88 -9.05 9.44 5.55
N ALA A 89 -7.97 9.93 5.01
CA ALA A 89 -7.78 10.01 3.58
C ALA A 89 -6.53 9.27 3.12
N LEU A 90 -6.65 8.60 1.98
CA LEU A 90 -5.56 7.95 1.28
C LEU A 90 -4.86 8.97 0.37
N PRO A 91 -3.60 9.38 0.67
CA PRO A 91 -2.89 10.31 -0.18
C PRO A 91 -2.48 9.65 -1.50
N LYS A 92 -2.72 10.34 -2.60
CA LYS A 92 -2.29 9.95 -3.94
C LYS A 92 -1.20 10.90 -4.45
N LEU A 93 -0.24 10.36 -5.17
CA LEU A 93 0.71 11.16 -5.95
C LEU A 93 0.07 11.56 -7.27
N VAL A 94 0.32 12.79 -7.70
CA VAL A 94 0.01 13.21 -9.07
C VAL A 94 1.33 13.40 -9.81
N GLY A 95 1.54 12.64 -10.88
CA GLY A 95 2.70 12.74 -11.74
C GLY A 95 2.69 14.05 -12.54
N GLN A 96 3.81 14.36 -13.18
CA GLN A 96 3.90 15.52 -14.06
C GLN A 96 2.99 15.42 -15.29
N ASP A 97 2.64 14.19 -15.66
CA ASP A 97 1.73 13.83 -16.74
C ASP A 97 0.25 13.84 -16.30
N GLY A 98 -0.05 14.22 -15.06
CA GLY A 98 -1.38 14.27 -14.47
C GLY A 98 -1.91 12.91 -14.00
N ARG A 99 -1.22 11.79 -14.25
CA ARG A 99 -1.64 10.48 -13.75
C ARG A 99 -1.52 10.42 -12.23
N GLN A 100 -2.45 9.72 -11.59
CA GLN A 100 -2.45 9.50 -10.15
C GLN A 100 -1.83 8.14 -9.81
N ALA A 101 -1.17 8.06 -8.65
CA ALA A 101 -0.65 6.81 -8.11
C ALA A 101 -0.95 6.69 -6.62
N VAL A 102 -1.25 5.48 -6.18
CA VAL A 102 -1.34 5.14 -4.76
C VAL A 102 0.06 4.92 -4.20
N LEU A 103 0.28 5.35 -2.96
CA LEU A 103 1.53 5.16 -2.25
C LEU A 103 1.48 3.91 -1.40
N ALA A 104 2.58 3.16 -1.40
CA ALA A 104 2.82 2.07 -0.49
C ALA A 104 4.28 2.09 -0.01
N PHE A 105 4.55 1.53 1.15
CA PHE A 105 5.88 1.49 1.76
C PHE A 105 6.18 0.09 2.27
N THR A 106 7.42 -0.33 2.13
CA THR A 106 7.87 -1.64 2.64
C THR A 106 8.05 -1.62 4.16
N GLY A 107 8.36 -0.46 4.73
CA GLY A 107 8.56 -0.31 6.16
C GLY A 107 8.37 1.13 6.65
N THR A 108 8.33 1.28 7.99
CA THR A 108 8.17 2.57 8.67
C THR A 108 9.30 3.54 8.38
N GLY A 109 10.50 3.06 8.09
CA GLY A 109 11.64 3.90 7.73
C GLY A 109 11.40 4.68 6.42
N SER A 110 10.96 4.01 5.36
CA SER A 110 10.65 4.66 4.07
C SER A 110 9.38 5.53 4.15
N LEU A 111 8.39 5.11 4.96
CA LEU A 111 7.20 5.90 5.24
C LEU A 111 7.54 7.21 5.96
N SER A 112 8.31 7.14 7.05
CA SER A 112 8.70 8.32 7.83
C SER A 112 9.61 9.27 7.06
N ALA A 113 10.46 8.75 6.17
CA ALA A 113 11.25 9.56 5.26
C ALA A 113 10.40 10.35 4.25
N TRP A 114 9.22 9.82 3.88
CA TRP A 114 8.25 10.52 3.06
C TRP A 114 7.43 11.52 3.88
N ARG A 115 6.83 11.06 4.97
CA ARG A 115 6.02 11.89 5.86
C ARG A 115 5.99 11.32 7.28
N PRO A 116 6.63 12.02 8.26
CA PRO A 116 6.75 11.52 9.63
C PRO A 116 5.42 11.42 10.40
N ASP A 117 4.42 12.22 10.02
CA ASP A 117 3.09 12.29 10.63
C ASP A 117 2.07 11.33 10.02
N ALA A 118 2.42 10.63 8.94
CA ALA A 118 1.53 9.65 8.30
C ALA A 118 1.37 8.42 9.20
N ARG A 119 0.12 7.95 9.30
CA ARG A 119 -0.21 6.71 10.02
C ARG A 119 -0.24 5.54 9.03
N PRO A 120 0.48 4.44 9.31
CA PRO A 120 0.46 3.28 8.45
C PRO A 120 -0.79 2.42 8.67
N ILE A 121 -1.34 1.91 7.58
CA ILE A 121 -2.27 0.78 7.57
C ILE A 121 -1.57 -0.37 6.85
N GLN A 122 -1.61 -1.57 7.44
CA GLN A 122 -1.08 -2.78 6.82
C GLN A 122 -2.04 -3.28 5.74
N ALA A 123 -1.51 -3.60 4.57
CA ALA A 123 -2.25 -4.19 3.46
C ALA A 123 -1.39 -5.19 2.69
N THR A 124 -1.99 -6.18 2.06
CA THR A 124 -1.28 -7.03 1.10
C THR A 124 -1.06 -6.28 -0.22
N THR A 125 -0.08 -6.70 -1.00
CA THR A 125 0.16 -6.12 -2.33
C THR A 125 -1.09 -6.17 -3.22
N LEU A 126 -1.85 -7.27 -3.16
CA LEU A 126 -3.10 -7.41 -3.93
C LEU A 126 -4.15 -6.38 -3.49
N GLN A 127 -4.35 -6.19 -2.18
CA GLN A 127 -5.28 -5.19 -1.66
C GLN A 127 -4.89 -3.77 -2.08
N VAL A 128 -3.59 -3.46 -2.09
CA VAL A 128 -3.11 -2.14 -2.54
C VAL A 128 -3.37 -1.96 -4.04
N CYS A 129 -3.13 -2.98 -4.87
CA CYS A 129 -3.42 -2.92 -6.31
C CYS A 129 -4.92 -2.79 -6.58
N GLN A 130 -5.77 -3.55 -5.87
CA GLN A 130 -7.23 -3.44 -5.97
C GLN A 130 -7.72 -2.04 -5.59
N ALA A 131 -7.21 -1.50 -4.48
CA ALA A 131 -7.53 -0.14 -4.05
C ALA A 131 -7.08 0.90 -5.08
N ALA A 132 -5.90 0.74 -5.68
CA ALA A 132 -5.40 1.65 -6.71
C ALA A 132 -6.31 1.68 -7.94
N VAL A 133 -6.73 0.53 -8.44
CA VAL A 133 -7.66 0.43 -9.59
C VAL A 133 -9.03 1.00 -9.23
N HIS A 134 -9.56 0.69 -8.05
CA HIS A 134 -10.84 1.23 -7.56
C HIS A 134 -10.83 2.77 -7.48
N GLU A 135 -9.72 3.32 -7.04
CA GLU A 135 -9.50 4.77 -6.92
C GLU A 135 -9.13 5.46 -8.25
N GLY A 136 -9.13 4.73 -9.37
CA GLY A 136 -8.76 5.24 -10.68
C GLY A 136 -7.29 5.65 -10.80
N ALA A 137 -6.41 5.12 -9.95
CA ALA A 137 -4.99 5.37 -10.03
C ALA A 137 -4.33 4.53 -11.13
N ALA A 138 -3.38 5.13 -11.84
CA ALA A 138 -2.65 4.49 -12.92
C ALA A 138 -1.47 3.63 -12.45
N ALA A 139 -1.07 3.77 -11.18
CA ALA A 139 0.08 3.05 -10.62
C ALA A 139 -0.01 2.91 -9.09
N VAL A 140 0.76 1.95 -8.57
CA VAL A 140 1.20 1.89 -7.17
C VAL A 140 2.68 2.22 -7.14
N VAL A 141 3.07 3.20 -6.31
CA VAL A 141 4.48 3.58 -6.10
C VAL A 141 4.91 3.09 -4.73
N VAL A 142 5.84 2.14 -4.74
CA VAL A 142 6.43 1.57 -3.52
C VAL A 142 7.69 2.34 -3.16
N ASP A 143 7.83 2.74 -1.89
CA ASP A 143 9.00 3.41 -1.31
C ASP A 143 9.46 4.66 -2.08
N VAL A 144 8.52 5.58 -2.35
CA VAL A 144 8.81 6.82 -3.10
C VAL A 144 9.92 7.68 -2.49
N ALA A 145 10.12 7.61 -1.18
CA ALA A 145 11.20 8.28 -0.44
C ALA A 145 12.26 7.32 0.10
N GLY A 146 12.15 6.03 -0.24
CA GLY A 146 13.13 5.01 0.15
C GLY A 146 14.38 5.02 -0.73
N PRO A 147 15.36 4.17 -0.39
CA PRO A 147 16.60 4.03 -1.17
C PRO A 147 16.35 3.50 -2.58
N VAL A 148 15.34 2.65 -2.74
CA VAL A 148 14.93 2.07 -4.02
C VAL A 148 13.43 2.24 -4.18
N GLN A 149 13.04 2.95 -5.23
CA GLN A 149 11.64 3.11 -5.60
C GLN A 149 11.24 2.03 -6.60
N PHE A 150 10.06 1.43 -6.42
CA PHE A 150 9.49 0.47 -7.36
C PHE A 150 8.07 0.88 -7.77
N VAL A 151 7.72 0.69 -9.04
CA VAL A 151 6.41 1.10 -9.59
C VAL A 151 5.71 -0.11 -10.19
N ILE A 152 4.45 -0.32 -9.79
CA ILE A 152 3.54 -1.30 -10.36
C ILE A 152 2.53 -0.54 -11.18
N GLU A 153 2.51 -0.72 -12.50
CA GLU A 153 1.61 0.00 -13.41
C GLU A 153 1.17 -0.86 -14.61
N GLY A 154 0.22 -0.36 -15.38
CA GLY A 154 -0.27 -0.99 -16.61
C GLY A 154 -0.85 -2.39 -16.39
N ALA A 155 -0.57 -3.32 -17.32
CA ALA A 155 -1.13 -4.67 -17.30
C ALA A 155 -0.80 -5.45 -16.02
N VAL A 156 0.35 -5.20 -15.39
CA VAL A 156 0.75 -5.85 -14.13
C VAL A 156 -0.16 -5.38 -12.99
N LEU A 157 -0.42 -4.07 -12.88
CA LEU A 157 -1.35 -3.54 -11.88
C LEU A 157 -2.77 -4.10 -12.05
N GLU A 158 -3.28 -4.08 -13.28
CA GLU A 158 -4.62 -4.59 -13.60
C GLU A 158 -4.76 -6.07 -13.27
N ALA A 159 -3.76 -6.86 -13.62
CA ALA A 159 -3.78 -8.29 -13.38
C ALA A 159 -3.68 -8.62 -11.88
N LEU A 160 -2.83 -7.93 -11.10
CA LEU A 160 -2.77 -8.10 -9.64
C LEU A 160 -4.09 -7.65 -8.98
N ALA A 161 -4.72 -6.61 -9.48
CA ALA A 161 -6.01 -6.15 -8.98
C ALA A 161 -7.16 -7.12 -9.30
N ALA A 162 -7.07 -7.85 -10.43
CA ALA A 162 -8.08 -8.82 -10.86
C ALA A 162 -7.97 -10.17 -10.13
N VAL A 163 -6.91 -10.42 -9.34
CA VAL A 163 -6.75 -11.66 -8.57
C VAL A 163 -7.78 -11.70 -7.46
N GLU A 164 -8.80 -12.55 -7.64
CA GLU A 164 -9.76 -12.85 -6.58
C GLU A 164 -9.19 -13.86 -5.59
N SER A 165 -9.78 -13.87 -4.38
CA SER A 165 -9.39 -14.82 -3.33
C SER A 165 -9.50 -16.27 -3.80
N GLY A 166 -8.37 -16.95 -3.90
CA GLY A 166 -8.32 -18.36 -4.31
C GLY A 166 -7.90 -18.61 -5.76
N THR A 167 -7.69 -17.58 -6.57
CA THR A 167 -7.24 -17.72 -7.95
C THR A 167 -5.72 -17.60 -8.04
N VAL A 168 -5.08 -18.59 -8.68
CA VAL A 168 -3.65 -18.52 -9.05
C VAL A 168 -3.57 -17.93 -10.44
N THR A 169 -2.84 -16.83 -10.59
CA THR A 169 -2.64 -16.19 -11.89
C THR A 169 -1.15 -16.13 -12.22
N GLU A 170 -0.76 -16.65 -13.37
CA GLU A 170 0.60 -16.50 -13.91
C GLU A 170 0.71 -15.21 -14.71
N LEU A 171 1.64 -14.35 -14.32
CA LEU A 171 1.94 -13.10 -15.00
C LEU A 171 3.43 -12.99 -15.26
N GLY A 172 3.83 -13.08 -16.53
CA GLY A 172 5.20 -12.84 -16.94
C GLY A 172 6.25 -13.66 -16.18
N GLY A 173 5.92 -14.92 -15.83
CA GLY A 173 6.79 -15.81 -15.04
C GLY A 173 6.67 -15.68 -13.53
N VAL A 174 5.78 -14.81 -13.03
CA VAL A 174 5.46 -14.70 -11.59
C VAL A 174 4.16 -15.44 -11.31
N THR A 175 4.21 -16.41 -10.38
CA THR A 175 3.00 -17.08 -9.90
C THR A 175 2.43 -16.30 -8.73
N VAL A 176 1.27 -15.68 -8.92
CA VAL A 176 0.56 -14.97 -7.84
C VAL A 176 -0.50 -15.91 -7.28
N ALA A 177 -0.28 -16.40 -6.07
CA ALA A 177 -1.23 -17.23 -5.35
C ALA A 177 -1.56 -16.59 -4.00
N ARG A 178 -2.84 -16.52 -3.67
CA ARG A 178 -3.25 -16.16 -2.32
C ARG A 178 -3.16 -17.40 -1.43
N VAL A 179 -2.29 -17.38 -0.45
CA VAL A 179 -2.26 -18.39 0.62
C VAL A 179 -3.36 -18.03 1.62
N GLU A 180 -4.46 -18.78 1.60
CA GLU A 180 -5.44 -18.66 2.69
C GLU A 180 -4.80 -19.18 4.00
N PRO A 181 -4.87 -18.43 5.10
CA PRO A 181 -4.44 -18.94 6.39
C PRO A 181 -5.28 -20.17 6.73
N ALA A 182 -4.61 -21.27 7.07
CA ALA A 182 -5.29 -22.53 7.44
C ALA A 182 -6.32 -22.25 8.54
N PRO A 183 -7.54 -22.81 8.44
CA PRO A 183 -8.59 -22.58 9.42
C PRO A 183 -8.10 -23.04 10.79
N ARG A 184 -8.07 -22.12 11.76
CA ARG A 184 -7.72 -22.44 13.15
C ARG A 184 -8.68 -23.49 13.64
N ARG A 185 -8.22 -24.74 13.79
CA ARG A 185 -8.97 -25.81 14.42
C ARG A 185 -9.35 -25.34 15.82
N ARG A 186 -10.60 -24.98 16.05
CA ARG A 186 -11.16 -24.78 17.38
C ARG A 186 -10.99 -26.11 18.14
N ARG A 187 -10.03 -26.17 19.05
CA ARG A 187 -9.97 -27.26 20.03
C ARG A 187 -11.20 -27.09 20.92
N TRP A 188 -12.19 -27.90 20.65
CA TRP A 188 -13.34 -28.03 21.52
C TRP A 188 -12.88 -28.83 22.75
N PHE A 189 -12.67 -28.14 23.86
CA PHE A 189 -12.51 -28.79 25.17
C PHE A 189 -13.88 -29.32 25.57
N GLY A 190 -14.09 -30.63 25.39
CA GLY A 190 -15.19 -31.34 26.00
C GLY A 190 -14.98 -31.39 27.52
N ARG A 191 -15.87 -30.78 28.25
CA ARG A 191 -16.02 -31.06 29.69
C ARG A 191 -16.63 -32.46 29.87
N ARG A 192 -15.97 -33.26 30.66
CA ARG A 192 -16.60 -34.32 31.45
C ARG A 192 -16.77 -33.81 32.87
#